data_86ee1b9b90c1073e2c04e8aea4662751
#
_entry.id   86ee1b9b90c1073e2c04e8aea4662751
#
_cell.length_a   1.000
_cell.length_b   1.000
_cell.length_c   1.000
_cell.angle_alpha   90.00
_cell.angle_beta   90.00
_cell.angle_gamma   90.00
#
_symmetry.space_group_name_H-M   'P 1'
#
loop_
_entity.id
_entity.type
_entity.pdbx_description
1 polymer ?
#
loop_
_entity_poly.entity_id
_entity_poly.type
_entity_poly.pdbx_seq_one_letter_code
_entity_poly.pdbx_strand_id
1 'polypeptide(L)'
;MTEKQLSQAAQWDHEFVWHPFTQMQDWLAQEPVVIERGEGVYLIDENGKKYYDGVSSLWVNIHGHNHPVLNQALKDQIDKIAHSTLLGLVSPPSAQLCKELVELAPKGLDKVFLSDDGSTAIEVAIKMAYQYRQQVGQTKKTKFISLNAGYHGDTLGTVSVGGIQLFHQVFHNLLFKPLTLPSPGVYRDLADRDKAFEESLTELERILNEEGDEITALVMEPLVQAAAGMLVMPHGYLKRVRELTEQHDVFLIVDEVATGFGRTGKFFACEHEGVSPDFMTLSKGITGGYLPLAATLTTKRVFDAFLGTFEEKKTFYHGHSYTGNALACAVALASLKVFRDEKVIEQLPAKVDAFTKALEPIKSLKHVKEVRQRGLIVGIELEKDVSTHEAYRPNDAVGAKVAILAREQGLICRPIGDVVILMPPLASAVEQLEDMVRIVGESIQRATEEEGILKDMRPIIL
;
A
#
# COMPACT_ATOMS: atom_id res chain seq x y z
N MET A 1 -20.89 35.02 13.55
CA MET A 1 -20.49 33.69 13.98
C MET A 1 -19.28 33.88 14.87
N THR A 2 -19.32 33.47 16.12
CA THR A 2 -18.14 33.48 17.00
C THR A 2 -17.10 32.58 16.38
N GLU A 3 -15.88 33.08 16.06
CA GLU A 3 -14.75 32.25 15.69
C GLU A 3 -14.61 31.17 16.75
N LYS A 4 -14.81 29.91 16.37
CA LYS A 4 -14.61 28.78 17.25
C LYS A 4 -13.10 28.68 17.49
N GLN A 5 -12.68 28.85 18.73
CA GLN A 5 -11.29 28.82 19.10
C GLN A 5 -10.79 27.38 18.89
N LEU A 6 -9.74 27.20 18.09
CA LEU A 6 -9.09 25.91 17.88
C LEU A 6 -8.64 25.32 19.22
N SER A 7 -8.69 23.98 19.33
CA SER A 7 -8.10 23.28 20.48
C SER A 7 -6.58 23.49 20.53
N GLN A 8 -5.98 23.27 21.67
CA GLN A 8 -4.54 23.43 21.84
C GLN A 8 -3.74 22.53 20.89
N ALA A 9 -4.22 21.30 20.65
CA ALA A 9 -3.60 20.36 19.71
C ALA A 9 -3.67 20.89 18.27
N ALA A 10 -4.82 21.41 17.85
CA ALA A 10 -5.01 22.01 16.52
C ALA A 10 -4.16 23.30 16.32
N GLN A 11 -3.96 24.10 17.37
CA GLN A 11 -3.05 25.25 17.31
C GLN A 11 -1.60 24.83 17.13
N TRP A 12 -1.12 23.83 17.90
CA TRP A 12 0.24 23.29 17.74
C TRP A 12 0.46 22.64 16.38
N ASP A 13 -0.55 21.94 15.87
CA ASP A 13 -0.51 21.35 14.55
C ASP A 13 -0.28 22.42 13.47
N HIS A 14 -1.08 23.48 13.47
CA HIS A 14 -0.93 24.59 12.52
C HIS A 14 0.41 25.31 12.64
N GLU A 15 0.97 25.42 13.84
CA GLU A 15 2.20 26.17 14.07
C GLU A 15 3.46 25.35 13.75
N PHE A 16 3.46 24.04 14.06
CA PHE A 16 4.70 23.25 14.08
C PHE A 16 4.71 22.03 13.18
N VAL A 17 3.56 21.56 12.65
CA VAL A 17 3.50 20.30 11.90
C VAL A 17 3.48 20.52 10.39
N TRP A 18 4.38 19.84 9.68
CA TRP A 18 4.34 19.75 8.22
C TRP A 18 3.72 18.40 7.85
N HIS A 19 2.53 18.43 7.26
CA HIS A 19 1.79 17.22 6.88
C HIS A 19 2.32 16.59 5.59
N PRO A 20 2.39 15.24 5.51
CA PRO A 20 2.75 14.53 4.29
C PRO A 20 1.65 14.69 3.22
N PHE A 21 2.04 14.79 1.94
CA PHE A 21 1.12 14.89 0.79
C PHE A 21 0.03 15.96 0.92
N THR A 22 0.32 17.06 1.59
CA THR A 22 -0.66 18.09 1.96
C THR A 22 -0.28 19.45 1.42
N GLN A 23 -1.23 20.14 0.78
CA GLN A 23 -1.08 21.54 0.44
C GLN A 23 -1.25 22.38 1.71
N MET A 24 -0.13 22.78 2.31
CA MET A 24 -0.10 23.37 3.65
C MET A 24 -0.89 24.68 3.76
N GLN A 25 -0.90 25.54 2.71
CA GLN A 25 -1.69 26.78 2.71
C GLN A 25 -3.19 26.49 2.88
N ASP A 26 -3.70 25.44 2.24
CA ASP A 26 -5.11 25.07 2.31
C ASP A 26 -5.42 24.35 3.62
N TRP A 27 -4.45 23.59 4.17
CA TRP A 27 -4.54 22.98 5.50
C TRP A 27 -4.71 24.03 6.60
N LEU A 28 -3.86 25.06 6.60
CA LEU A 28 -3.89 26.15 7.59
C LEU A 28 -5.18 26.99 7.54
N ALA A 29 -5.93 26.91 6.44
CA ALA A 29 -7.21 27.61 6.29
C ALA A 29 -8.41 26.83 6.82
N GLN A 30 -8.23 25.61 7.35
CA GLN A 30 -9.30 24.71 7.79
C GLN A 30 -9.15 24.32 9.26
N GLU A 31 -10.27 24.00 9.91
CA GLU A 31 -10.25 23.39 11.24
C GLU A 31 -9.90 21.90 11.11
N PRO A 32 -8.76 21.43 11.69
CA PRO A 32 -8.39 20.02 11.61
C PRO A 32 -9.30 19.16 12.49
N VAL A 33 -9.49 17.89 12.08
CA VAL A 33 -10.11 16.88 12.95
C VAL A 33 -9.03 16.29 13.84
N VAL A 34 -9.10 16.58 15.14
CA VAL A 34 -8.14 16.07 16.13
C VAL A 34 -8.61 14.71 16.63
N ILE A 35 -7.93 13.64 16.21
CA ILE A 35 -8.23 12.27 16.66
C ILE A 35 -7.56 12.04 18.01
N GLU A 36 -8.36 11.72 19.03
CA GLU A 36 -7.88 11.46 20.39
C GLU A 36 -7.72 9.96 20.69
N ARG A 37 -8.60 9.12 20.15
CA ARG A 37 -8.58 7.67 20.41
C ARG A 37 -9.18 6.86 19.28
N GLY A 38 -8.92 5.55 19.32
CA GLY A 38 -9.53 4.59 18.39
C GLY A 38 -10.15 3.40 19.13
N GLU A 39 -11.22 2.83 18.58
CA GLU A 39 -11.92 1.68 19.13
C GLU A 39 -12.52 0.83 18.01
N GLY A 40 -12.06 -0.41 17.86
CA GLY A 40 -12.49 -1.27 16.77
C GLY A 40 -12.22 -0.61 15.42
N VAL A 41 -13.23 -0.42 14.59
CA VAL A 41 -13.10 0.22 13.27
C VAL A 41 -13.35 1.73 13.29
N TYR A 42 -13.40 2.33 14.47
CA TYR A 42 -13.70 3.75 14.65
C TYR A 42 -12.49 4.56 15.11
N LEU A 43 -12.34 5.73 14.51
CA LEU A 43 -11.58 6.85 15.03
C LEU A 43 -12.53 7.78 15.79
N ILE A 44 -12.07 8.37 16.88
CA ILE A 44 -12.89 9.23 17.76
C ILE A 44 -12.13 10.52 17.98
N ASP A 45 -12.77 11.65 17.64
CA ASP A 45 -12.17 12.96 17.80
C ASP A 45 -12.27 13.48 19.26
N GLU A 46 -11.61 14.61 19.53
CA GLU A 46 -11.59 15.28 20.83
C GLU A 46 -12.97 15.73 21.33
N ASN A 47 -13.98 15.81 20.45
CA ASN A 47 -15.36 16.12 20.79
C ASN A 47 -16.22 14.86 21.01
N GLY A 48 -15.61 13.66 20.88
CA GLY A 48 -16.29 12.38 21.01
C GLY A 48 -17.06 11.92 19.80
N LYS A 49 -16.98 12.61 18.65
CA LYS A 49 -17.60 12.17 17.41
C LYS A 49 -16.85 10.95 16.87
N LYS A 50 -17.59 9.93 16.50
CA LYS A 50 -17.08 8.68 15.92
C LYS A 50 -17.07 8.75 14.41
N TYR A 51 -16.00 8.21 13.81
CA TYR A 51 -15.84 8.08 12.36
C TYR A 51 -15.40 6.65 12.05
N TYR A 52 -16.04 6.01 11.09
CA TYR A 52 -15.46 4.82 10.47
C TYR A 52 -14.09 5.14 9.89
N ASP A 53 -13.10 4.32 10.15
CA ASP A 53 -11.77 4.39 9.52
C ASP A 53 -11.81 3.68 8.15
N GLY A 54 -12.47 4.29 7.19
CA GLY A 54 -12.73 3.70 5.88
C GLY A 54 -11.50 3.47 5.00
N VAL A 55 -10.32 3.93 5.45
CA VAL A 55 -9.04 3.73 4.77
C VAL A 55 -7.97 3.11 5.68
N SER A 56 -8.38 2.52 6.83
CA SER A 56 -7.47 1.88 7.77
C SER A 56 -6.31 2.78 8.17
N SER A 57 -6.62 4.03 8.51
CA SER A 57 -5.72 5.16 8.74
C SER A 57 -4.93 5.52 7.48
N LEU A 58 -3.92 4.79 7.07
CA LEU A 58 -3.33 4.80 5.72
C LEU A 58 -2.98 3.38 5.30
N TRP A 59 -4.03 2.55 5.13
CA TRP A 59 -3.94 1.15 4.67
C TRP A 59 -3.19 0.21 5.63
N VAL A 60 -3.05 0.60 6.92
CA VAL A 60 -2.24 -0.14 7.90
C VAL A 60 -3.07 -0.96 8.89
N ASN A 61 -4.25 -0.47 9.28
CA ASN A 61 -5.07 -1.10 10.32
C ASN A 61 -5.77 -2.36 9.79
N ILE A 62 -5.49 -3.51 10.39
CA ILE A 62 -6.06 -4.81 10.02
C ILE A 62 -7.15 -5.23 11.01
N HIS A 63 -6.81 -5.28 12.29
CA HIS A 63 -7.61 -5.90 13.36
C HIS A 63 -8.49 -4.90 14.13
N GLY A 64 -8.54 -3.64 13.66
CA GLY A 64 -9.17 -2.55 14.39
C GLY A 64 -8.22 -1.88 15.38
N HIS A 65 -8.63 -0.69 15.83
CA HIS A 65 -7.90 0.10 16.80
C HIS A 65 -8.03 -0.49 18.21
N ASN A 66 -6.98 -0.34 18.99
CA ASN A 66 -6.96 -0.69 20.42
C ASN A 66 -7.28 -2.18 20.67
N HIS A 67 -6.75 -3.08 19.83
CA HIS A 67 -6.99 -4.51 19.93
C HIS A 67 -6.32 -5.11 21.18
N PRO A 68 -7.04 -5.80 22.06
CA PRO A 68 -6.51 -6.21 23.38
C PRO A 68 -5.27 -7.12 23.28
N VAL A 69 -5.23 -8.04 22.32
CA VAL A 69 -4.11 -8.99 22.13
C VAL A 69 -2.85 -8.22 21.71
N LEU A 70 -2.96 -7.27 20.79
CA LEU A 70 -1.83 -6.47 20.32
C LEU A 70 -1.32 -5.54 21.43
N ASN A 71 -2.25 -4.89 22.15
CA ASN A 71 -1.92 -4.06 23.30
C ASN A 71 -1.16 -4.84 24.37
N GLN A 72 -1.61 -6.06 24.69
CA GLN A 72 -0.96 -6.89 25.70
C GLN A 72 0.44 -7.31 25.26
N ALA A 73 0.62 -7.68 23.99
CA ALA A 73 1.92 -8.05 23.45
C ALA A 73 2.96 -6.91 23.57
N LEU A 74 2.54 -5.66 23.32
CA LEU A 74 3.41 -4.49 23.51
C LEU A 74 3.77 -4.28 24.97
N LYS A 75 2.79 -4.37 25.90
CA LYS A 75 3.04 -4.24 27.34
C LYS A 75 4.00 -5.31 27.84
N ASP A 76 3.78 -6.56 27.46
CA ASP A 76 4.64 -7.68 27.84
C ASP A 76 6.07 -7.57 27.30
N GLN A 77 6.22 -6.99 26.10
CA GLN A 77 7.53 -6.82 25.49
C GLN A 77 8.28 -5.61 26.05
N ILE A 78 7.59 -4.49 26.36
CA ILE A 78 8.23 -3.31 26.93
C ILE A 78 8.79 -3.59 28.34
N ASP A 79 8.13 -4.46 29.11
CA ASP A 79 8.60 -4.91 30.41
C ASP A 79 9.88 -5.76 30.34
N LYS A 80 10.21 -6.31 29.16
CA LYS A 80 11.45 -7.08 28.92
C LYS A 80 12.54 -6.18 28.35
N ILE A 81 12.32 -5.65 27.16
CA ILE A 81 13.23 -4.73 26.46
C ILE A 81 12.48 -4.07 25.29
N ALA A 82 12.64 -2.76 25.15
CA ALA A 82 12.06 -2.02 24.03
C ALA A 82 12.79 -2.30 22.72
N HIS A 83 14.12 -2.29 22.73
CA HIS A 83 14.94 -2.50 21.55
C HIS A 83 16.33 -3.06 21.91
N SER A 84 16.87 -3.89 21.03
CA SER A 84 18.27 -4.29 20.95
C SER A 84 18.65 -4.45 19.48
N THR A 85 19.89 -4.16 19.13
CA THR A 85 20.37 -4.27 17.75
C THR A 85 20.47 -5.72 17.28
N LEU A 86 20.23 -5.95 15.98
CA LEU A 86 20.56 -7.21 15.31
C LEU A 86 22.04 -7.26 14.80
N LEU A 87 22.79 -6.18 14.96
CA LEU A 87 24.20 -6.15 14.60
C LEU A 87 25.02 -6.97 15.60
N GLY A 88 25.20 -8.25 15.29
CA GLY A 88 25.91 -9.22 16.12
C GLY A 88 25.14 -9.78 17.32
N LEU A 89 23.87 -9.42 17.50
CA LEU A 89 22.99 -9.93 18.55
C LEU A 89 21.72 -10.52 17.96
N VAL A 90 20.95 -11.23 18.78
CA VAL A 90 19.67 -11.85 18.40
C VAL A 90 18.58 -11.41 19.37
N SER A 91 17.44 -11.00 18.84
CA SER A 91 16.23 -10.75 19.62
C SER A 91 15.25 -11.91 19.39
N PRO A 92 14.73 -12.56 20.45
CA PRO A 92 13.77 -13.66 20.28
C PRO A 92 12.55 -13.30 19.42
N PRO A 93 11.84 -12.17 19.62
CA PRO A 93 10.70 -11.84 18.79
C PRO A 93 11.07 -11.60 17.31
N SER A 94 12.25 -11.02 17.01
CA SER A 94 12.67 -10.84 15.62
C SER A 94 12.96 -12.17 14.92
N ALA A 95 13.65 -13.09 15.59
CA ALA A 95 13.94 -14.42 15.04
C ALA A 95 12.67 -15.24 14.82
N GLN A 96 11.73 -15.21 15.78
CA GLN A 96 10.46 -15.89 15.66
C GLN A 96 9.60 -15.30 14.54
N LEU A 97 9.54 -13.97 14.42
CA LEU A 97 8.80 -13.31 13.34
C LEU A 97 9.33 -13.71 11.97
N CYS A 98 10.66 -13.68 11.77
CA CYS A 98 11.28 -14.11 10.52
C CYS A 98 10.90 -15.56 10.17
N LYS A 99 10.90 -16.48 11.16
CA LYS A 99 10.47 -17.86 10.96
C LYS A 99 9.00 -17.92 10.53
N GLU A 100 8.09 -17.25 11.24
CA GLU A 100 6.66 -17.28 10.92
C GLU A 100 6.37 -16.65 9.54
N LEU A 101 7.06 -15.58 9.16
CA LEU A 101 6.92 -14.98 7.83
C LEU A 101 7.36 -15.93 6.71
N VAL A 102 8.47 -16.67 6.89
CA VAL A 102 8.92 -17.69 5.93
C VAL A 102 7.91 -18.83 5.80
N GLU A 103 7.31 -19.26 6.91
CA GLU A 103 6.30 -20.34 6.91
C GLU A 103 4.98 -19.93 6.22
N LEU A 104 4.65 -18.64 6.22
CA LEU A 104 3.44 -18.08 5.59
C LEU A 104 3.67 -17.69 4.13
N ALA A 105 4.90 -17.33 3.76
CA ALA A 105 5.23 -16.82 2.44
C ALA A 105 5.09 -17.87 1.32
N PRO A 106 4.96 -17.47 0.06
CA PRO A 106 5.11 -18.35 -1.08
C PRO A 106 6.41 -19.15 -1.00
N LYS A 107 6.37 -20.41 -1.43
CA LYS A 107 7.50 -21.35 -1.33
C LYS A 107 8.75 -20.79 -2.01
N GLY A 108 9.91 -20.99 -1.38
CA GLY A 108 11.21 -20.57 -1.90
C GLY A 108 11.70 -19.22 -1.36
N LEU A 109 10.86 -18.51 -0.62
CA LEU A 109 11.26 -17.33 0.15
C LEU A 109 11.72 -17.79 1.54
N ASP A 110 13.05 -17.94 1.73
CA ASP A 110 13.64 -18.64 2.87
C ASP A 110 14.37 -17.71 3.84
N LYS A 111 14.55 -16.45 3.49
CA LYS A 111 15.31 -15.46 4.26
C LYS A 111 14.56 -14.15 4.39
N VAL A 112 14.72 -13.49 5.53
CA VAL A 112 14.04 -12.24 5.86
C VAL A 112 15.07 -11.21 6.31
N PHE A 113 14.98 -10.02 5.73
CA PHE A 113 15.68 -8.82 6.21
C PHE A 113 14.62 -7.84 6.75
N LEU A 114 14.77 -7.38 7.99
CA LEU A 114 13.83 -6.47 8.65
C LEU A 114 14.25 -5.01 8.46
N SER A 115 13.28 -4.15 8.21
CA SER A 115 13.40 -2.68 8.13
C SER A 115 12.15 -2.02 8.74
N ASP A 116 11.90 -0.71 8.53
CA ASP A 116 10.86 0.01 9.27
C ASP A 116 9.60 0.32 8.45
N ASP A 117 9.73 0.51 7.15
CA ASP A 117 8.62 0.90 6.27
C ASP A 117 8.73 0.28 4.88
N GLY A 118 7.67 0.43 4.06
CA GLY A 118 7.63 -0.15 2.71
C GLY A 118 8.74 0.35 1.80
N SER A 119 9.08 1.64 1.88
CA SER A 119 10.16 2.22 1.06
C SER A 119 11.50 1.57 1.38
N THR A 120 11.82 1.43 2.67
CA THR A 120 13.07 0.78 3.10
C THR A 120 13.12 -0.70 2.73
N ALA A 121 11.98 -1.40 2.73
CA ALA A 121 11.95 -2.80 2.26
C ALA A 121 12.25 -2.92 0.76
N ILE A 122 11.72 -2.03 -0.08
CA ILE A 122 12.01 -1.99 -1.52
C ILE A 122 13.46 -1.57 -1.77
N GLU A 123 14.00 -0.59 -1.03
CA GLU A 123 15.43 -0.24 -1.10
C GLU A 123 16.33 -1.44 -0.84
N VAL A 124 15.99 -2.25 0.18
CA VAL A 124 16.69 -3.49 0.50
C VAL A 124 16.63 -4.48 -0.67
N ALA A 125 15.43 -4.70 -1.25
CA ALA A 125 15.25 -5.61 -2.37
C ALA A 125 16.05 -5.18 -3.61
N ILE A 126 15.98 -3.89 -3.99
CA ILE A 126 16.75 -3.33 -5.12
C ILE A 126 18.24 -3.53 -4.90
N LYS A 127 18.77 -3.16 -3.72
CA LYS A 127 20.19 -3.27 -3.40
C LYS A 127 20.67 -4.72 -3.32
N MET A 128 19.89 -5.62 -2.73
CA MET A 128 20.23 -7.05 -2.69
C MET A 128 20.25 -7.65 -4.10
N ALA A 129 19.24 -7.37 -4.92
CA ALA A 129 19.16 -7.86 -6.29
C ALA A 129 20.36 -7.38 -7.12
N TYR A 130 20.70 -6.11 -7.03
CA TYR A 130 21.86 -5.53 -7.72
C TYR A 130 23.18 -6.16 -7.22
N GLN A 131 23.43 -6.17 -5.90
CA GLN A 131 24.67 -6.72 -5.33
C GLN A 131 24.82 -8.21 -5.62
N TYR A 132 23.74 -8.98 -5.60
CA TYR A 132 23.75 -10.39 -6.06
C TYR A 132 24.37 -10.53 -7.46
N ARG A 133 23.89 -9.73 -8.44
CA ARG A 133 24.40 -9.80 -9.82
C ARG A 133 25.91 -9.53 -9.90
N GLN A 134 26.39 -8.56 -9.12
CA GLN A 134 27.82 -8.25 -9.06
C GLN A 134 28.63 -9.42 -8.44
N GLN A 135 28.12 -10.02 -7.37
CA GLN A 135 28.82 -11.11 -6.66
C GLN A 135 28.86 -12.42 -7.43
N VAL A 136 27.90 -12.70 -8.28
CA VAL A 136 27.89 -13.90 -9.14
C VAL A 136 28.52 -13.67 -10.52
N GLY A 137 29.14 -12.51 -10.76
CA GLY A 137 29.85 -12.19 -12.01
C GLY A 137 28.94 -11.72 -13.17
N GLN A 138 27.66 -11.50 -12.92
CA GLN A 138 26.71 -10.98 -13.92
C GLN A 138 26.73 -9.43 -13.93
N THR A 139 27.92 -8.84 -14.04
CA THR A 139 28.17 -7.40 -13.84
C THR A 139 27.49 -6.50 -14.85
N LYS A 140 27.01 -7.02 -15.99
CA LYS A 140 26.23 -6.26 -16.96
C LYS A 140 24.78 -6.03 -16.52
N LYS A 141 24.25 -6.86 -15.64
CA LYS A 141 22.87 -6.73 -15.13
C LYS A 141 22.78 -5.58 -14.13
N THR A 142 22.51 -4.38 -14.64
CA THR A 142 22.47 -3.12 -13.87
C THR A 142 21.15 -2.36 -13.99
N LYS A 143 20.29 -2.74 -14.94
CA LYS A 143 19.02 -2.08 -15.22
C LYS A 143 17.88 -2.69 -14.41
N PHE A 144 16.84 -1.90 -14.20
CA PHE A 144 15.59 -2.32 -13.59
C PHE A 144 14.43 -2.08 -14.56
N ILE A 145 13.36 -2.86 -14.42
CA ILE A 145 12.09 -2.62 -15.08
C ILE A 145 11.07 -2.22 -14.00
N SER A 146 10.19 -1.27 -14.30
CA SER A 146 9.05 -0.90 -13.46
C SER A 146 7.80 -0.64 -14.30
N LEU A 147 6.63 -0.52 -13.67
CA LEU A 147 5.38 -0.21 -14.35
C LEU A 147 5.05 1.28 -14.21
N ASN A 148 4.49 1.86 -15.27
CA ASN A 148 3.79 3.15 -15.16
C ASN A 148 2.73 3.05 -14.06
N ALA A 149 2.46 4.18 -13.39
CA ALA A 149 1.52 4.25 -12.27
C ALA A 149 1.91 3.40 -11.04
N GLY A 150 3.11 2.81 -11.00
CA GLY A 150 3.64 2.10 -9.82
C GLY A 150 4.00 3.06 -8.70
N TYR A 151 3.80 2.64 -7.45
CA TYR A 151 4.23 3.37 -6.26
C TYR A 151 4.87 2.42 -5.25
N HIS A 152 6.11 2.70 -4.88
CA HIS A 152 6.90 1.83 -4.01
C HIS A 152 7.47 2.55 -2.79
N GLY A 153 7.11 3.83 -2.60
CA GLY A 153 7.56 4.69 -1.51
C GLY A 153 8.24 5.98 -1.99
N ASP A 154 8.76 6.75 -1.04
CA ASP A 154 9.24 8.13 -1.26
C ASP A 154 10.75 8.32 -1.03
N THR A 155 11.53 7.24 -0.83
CA THR A 155 12.99 7.31 -0.88
C THR A 155 13.48 7.37 -2.34
N LEU A 156 14.69 7.88 -2.58
CA LEU A 156 15.17 8.10 -3.97
C LEU A 156 15.18 6.83 -4.82
N GLY A 157 15.52 5.68 -4.24
CA GLY A 157 15.51 4.40 -4.96
C GLY A 157 14.09 3.96 -5.30
N THR A 158 13.14 4.08 -4.37
CA THR A 158 11.73 3.72 -4.61
C THR A 158 11.05 4.68 -5.58
N VAL A 159 11.31 5.98 -5.48
CA VAL A 159 10.84 6.98 -6.45
C VAL A 159 11.40 6.69 -7.84
N SER A 160 12.65 6.19 -7.94
CA SER A 160 13.25 5.82 -9.23
C SER A 160 12.48 4.72 -9.94
N VAL A 161 11.98 3.71 -9.22
CA VAL A 161 11.16 2.61 -9.79
C VAL A 161 9.66 2.90 -9.72
N GLY A 162 9.24 4.05 -9.22
CA GLY A 162 7.87 4.52 -9.24
C GLY A 162 7.46 5.12 -10.58
N GLY A 163 6.16 5.16 -10.87
CA GLY A 163 5.59 5.64 -12.14
C GLY A 163 4.58 6.78 -12.02
N ILE A 164 4.37 7.36 -10.83
CA ILE A 164 3.41 8.47 -10.61
C ILE A 164 4.13 9.80 -10.80
N GLN A 165 4.02 10.37 -12.00
CA GLN A 165 4.75 11.60 -12.36
C GLN A 165 4.47 12.77 -11.42
N LEU A 166 3.23 12.95 -10.97
CA LEU A 166 2.83 14.02 -10.06
C LEU A 166 3.69 14.05 -8.79
N PHE A 167 4.08 12.89 -8.27
CA PHE A 167 4.90 12.79 -7.05
C PHE A 167 6.40 12.89 -7.33
N HIS A 168 6.82 12.48 -8.52
CA HIS A 168 8.23 12.18 -8.80
C HIS A 168 8.96 13.22 -9.68
N GLN A 169 8.23 13.99 -10.52
CA GLN A 169 8.84 14.86 -11.52
C GLN A 169 9.83 15.90 -10.96
N VAL A 170 9.60 16.41 -9.74
CA VAL A 170 10.47 17.40 -9.09
C VAL A 170 11.84 16.80 -8.77
N PHE A 171 11.89 15.50 -8.51
CA PHE A 171 13.11 14.78 -8.11
C PHE A 171 13.85 14.12 -9.28
N HIS A 172 13.38 14.29 -10.52
CA HIS A 172 13.88 13.59 -11.71
C HIS A 172 15.43 13.57 -11.84
N ASN A 173 16.08 14.66 -11.49
CA ASN A 173 17.55 14.79 -11.59
C ASN A 173 18.32 13.98 -10.51
N LEU A 174 17.64 13.47 -9.49
CA LEU A 174 18.22 12.69 -8.40
C LEU A 174 18.04 11.18 -8.59
N LEU A 175 17.28 10.76 -9.62
CA LEU A 175 16.80 9.40 -9.79
C LEU A 175 17.62 8.63 -10.81
N PHE A 176 17.81 7.33 -10.61
CA PHE A 176 18.18 6.43 -11.70
C PHE A 176 16.96 6.11 -12.57
N LYS A 177 17.19 5.74 -13.83
CA LYS A 177 16.10 5.53 -14.81
C LYS A 177 15.88 4.06 -15.07
N PRO A 178 14.72 3.48 -14.68
CA PRO A 178 14.34 2.15 -15.09
C PRO A 178 13.82 2.14 -16.53
N LEU A 179 13.73 0.95 -17.12
CA LEU A 179 12.90 0.67 -18.28
C LEU A 179 11.45 0.60 -17.78
N THR A 180 10.52 1.22 -18.49
CA THR A 180 9.15 1.38 -17.98
C THR A 180 8.14 0.68 -18.87
N LEU A 181 7.29 -0.15 -18.28
CA LEU A 181 6.17 -0.83 -18.94
C LEU A 181 4.89 0.00 -18.83
N PRO A 182 4.01 0.00 -19.84
CA PRO A 182 2.65 0.46 -19.66
C PRO A 182 1.93 -0.40 -18.61
N SER A 183 1.17 0.25 -17.72
CA SER A 183 0.38 -0.47 -16.72
C SER A 183 -0.81 -1.16 -17.37
N PRO A 184 -1.06 -2.46 -17.10
CA PRO A 184 -2.23 -3.16 -17.61
C PRO A 184 -3.55 -2.76 -16.93
N GLY A 185 -3.47 -1.98 -15.83
CA GLY A 185 -4.62 -1.42 -15.13
C GLY A 185 -5.02 -0.02 -15.60
N VAL A 186 -4.28 0.57 -16.56
CA VAL A 186 -4.58 1.87 -17.16
C VAL A 186 -5.20 1.68 -18.54
N TYR A 187 -6.48 1.98 -18.67
CA TYR A 187 -7.24 1.94 -19.92
C TYR A 187 -8.27 3.06 -19.93
N ARG A 188 -8.71 3.46 -21.13
CA ARG A 188 -9.74 4.49 -21.26
C ARG A 188 -11.13 3.93 -20.97
N ASP A 189 -11.44 2.81 -21.59
CA ASP A 189 -12.70 2.09 -21.48
C ASP A 189 -12.48 0.67 -21.02
N LEU A 190 -13.44 0.07 -20.33
CA LEU A 190 -13.39 -1.34 -19.93
C LEU A 190 -13.16 -2.30 -21.12
N ALA A 191 -13.63 -1.92 -22.32
CA ALA A 191 -13.39 -2.68 -23.56
C ALA A 191 -11.91 -2.70 -23.98
N ASP A 192 -11.10 -1.72 -23.54
CA ASP A 192 -9.68 -1.65 -23.85
C ASP A 192 -8.80 -2.43 -22.86
N ARG A 193 -9.38 -3.06 -21.85
CA ARG A 193 -8.67 -3.74 -20.76
C ARG A 193 -7.78 -4.88 -21.29
N ASP A 194 -8.31 -5.70 -22.17
CA ASP A 194 -7.55 -6.83 -22.72
C ASP A 194 -6.41 -6.33 -23.64
N LYS A 195 -6.63 -5.21 -24.35
CA LYS A 195 -5.60 -4.57 -25.14
C LYS A 195 -4.48 -4.02 -24.29
N ALA A 196 -4.78 -3.34 -23.17
CA ALA A 196 -3.78 -2.85 -22.23
C ALA A 196 -2.94 -3.99 -21.62
N PHE A 197 -3.57 -5.14 -21.35
CA PHE A 197 -2.90 -6.35 -20.90
C PHE A 197 -1.87 -6.85 -21.94
N GLU A 198 -2.30 -7.01 -23.20
CA GLU A 198 -1.44 -7.49 -24.27
C GLU A 198 -0.32 -6.50 -24.62
N GLU A 199 -0.60 -5.19 -24.64
CA GLU A 199 0.40 -4.16 -24.87
C GLU A 199 1.50 -4.19 -23.81
N SER A 200 1.13 -4.33 -22.54
CA SER A 200 2.10 -4.40 -21.43
C SER A 200 2.99 -5.65 -21.53
N LEU A 201 2.42 -6.82 -21.83
CA LEU A 201 3.19 -8.05 -21.97
C LEU A 201 4.07 -8.03 -23.23
N THR A 202 3.57 -7.54 -24.36
CA THR A 202 4.34 -7.40 -25.60
C THR A 202 5.57 -6.51 -25.39
N GLU A 203 5.40 -5.39 -24.67
CA GLU A 203 6.53 -4.52 -24.35
C GLU A 203 7.52 -5.19 -23.39
N LEU A 204 7.03 -5.96 -22.40
CA LEU A 204 7.90 -6.73 -21.52
C LEU A 204 8.72 -7.77 -22.32
N GLU A 205 8.07 -8.54 -23.20
CA GLU A 205 8.74 -9.51 -24.06
C GLU A 205 9.79 -8.84 -24.95
N ARG A 206 9.46 -7.69 -25.55
CA ARG A 206 10.41 -6.91 -26.35
C ARG A 206 11.65 -6.51 -25.53
N ILE A 207 11.45 -5.89 -24.37
CA ILE A 207 12.54 -5.45 -23.50
C ILE A 207 13.41 -6.63 -23.06
N LEU A 208 12.81 -7.76 -22.67
CA LEU A 208 13.53 -8.92 -22.20
C LEU A 208 14.34 -9.58 -23.33
N ASN A 209 13.83 -9.61 -24.56
CA ASN A 209 14.54 -10.14 -25.71
C ASN A 209 15.71 -9.25 -26.15
N GLU A 210 15.55 -7.93 -26.07
CA GLU A 210 16.57 -6.97 -26.51
C GLU A 210 17.65 -6.71 -25.45
N GLU A 211 17.26 -6.62 -24.16
CA GLU A 211 18.12 -6.14 -23.08
C GLU A 211 18.18 -7.07 -21.84
N GLY A 212 17.58 -8.26 -21.88
CA GLY A 212 17.47 -9.16 -20.73
C GLY A 212 18.79 -9.47 -20.02
N ASP A 213 19.90 -9.51 -20.78
CA ASP A 213 21.26 -9.72 -20.24
C ASP A 213 21.78 -8.53 -19.41
N GLU A 214 21.12 -7.37 -19.48
CA GLU A 214 21.48 -6.18 -18.73
C GLU A 214 20.49 -5.89 -17.56
N ILE A 215 19.38 -6.64 -17.47
CA ILE A 215 18.32 -6.39 -16.50
C ILE A 215 18.53 -7.19 -15.22
N THR A 216 18.56 -6.50 -14.09
CA THR A 216 18.67 -7.08 -12.74
C THR A 216 17.34 -7.64 -12.28
N ALA A 217 16.30 -6.78 -12.28
CA ALA A 217 14.99 -7.13 -11.75
C ALA A 217 13.86 -6.30 -12.37
N LEU A 218 12.64 -6.85 -12.30
CA LEU A 218 11.37 -6.16 -12.48
C LEU A 218 10.72 -5.92 -11.10
N VAL A 219 10.28 -4.69 -10.84
CA VAL A 219 9.60 -4.29 -9.59
C VAL A 219 8.14 -3.98 -9.89
N MET A 220 7.19 -4.56 -9.13
CA MET A 220 5.76 -4.31 -9.31
C MET A 220 4.93 -4.55 -8.05
N GLU A 221 3.83 -3.84 -7.93
CA GLU A 221 2.73 -4.18 -7.02
C GLU A 221 1.93 -5.35 -7.62
N PRO A 222 1.55 -6.37 -6.86
CA PRO A 222 0.75 -7.49 -7.38
C PRO A 222 -0.73 -7.14 -7.39
N LEU A 223 -1.43 -7.44 -8.48
CA LEU A 223 -2.88 -7.35 -8.68
C LEU A 223 -3.49 -5.95 -8.58
N VAL A 224 -2.94 -5.02 -7.78
CA VAL A 224 -3.49 -3.67 -7.58
C VAL A 224 -2.37 -2.66 -7.44
N GLN A 225 -2.34 -1.65 -8.32
CA GLN A 225 -1.53 -0.45 -8.11
C GLN A 225 -2.35 0.52 -7.27
N ALA A 226 -2.06 0.51 -5.96
CA ALA A 226 -2.93 1.14 -5.00
C ALA A 226 -2.89 2.68 -5.06
N ALA A 227 -1.69 3.28 -5.05
CA ALA A 227 -1.53 4.73 -5.00
C ALA A 227 -1.89 5.44 -6.32
N ALA A 228 -2.10 4.69 -7.40
CA ALA A 228 -2.58 5.22 -8.68
C ALA A 228 -4.12 5.22 -8.81
N GLY A 229 -4.86 5.03 -7.71
CA GLY A 229 -6.31 4.99 -7.70
C GLY A 229 -6.89 3.58 -7.72
N MET A 230 -6.25 2.65 -7.04
CA MET A 230 -6.68 1.24 -6.92
C MET A 230 -6.87 0.57 -8.29
N LEU A 231 -5.88 0.73 -9.19
CA LEU A 231 -5.91 0.11 -10.51
C LEU A 231 -5.77 -1.41 -10.38
N VAL A 232 -6.83 -2.12 -10.74
CA VAL A 232 -6.85 -3.60 -10.67
C VAL A 232 -6.32 -4.20 -11.95
N MET A 233 -5.25 -4.99 -11.84
CA MET A 233 -4.65 -5.68 -12.97
C MET A 233 -5.53 -6.83 -13.47
N PRO A 234 -5.54 -7.13 -14.78
CA PRO A 234 -6.19 -8.30 -15.32
C PRO A 234 -5.66 -9.60 -14.72
N HIS A 235 -6.53 -10.59 -14.55
CA HIS A 235 -6.14 -11.90 -14.05
C HIS A 235 -5.13 -12.56 -14.98
N GLY A 236 -4.10 -13.20 -14.40
CA GLY A 236 -3.04 -13.87 -15.12
C GLY A 236 -1.82 -12.99 -15.47
N TYR A 237 -1.92 -11.67 -15.28
CA TYR A 237 -0.81 -10.77 -15.59
C TYR A 237 0.44 -11.06 -14.74
N LEU A 238 0.30 -11.16 -13.43
CA LEU A 238 1.41 -11.45 -12.54
C LEU A 238 2.07 -12.79 -12.88
N LYS A 239 1.27 -13.80 -13.20
CA LYS A 239 1.76 -15.12 -13.61
C LYS A 239 2.59 -15.04 -14.91
N ARG A 240 2.10 -14.32 -15.93
CA ARG A 240 2.84 -14.13 -17.18
C ARG A 240 4.14 -13.35 -16.99
N VAL A 241 4.11 -12.31 -16.17
CA VAL A 241 5.32 -11.57 -15.79
C VAL A 241 6.34 -12.49 -15.12
N ARG A 242 5.90 -13.37 -14.20
CA ARG A 242 6.79 -14.36 -13.55
C ARG A 242 7.41 -15.31 -14.55
N GLU A 243 6.61 -15.88 -15.44
CA GLU A 243 7.09 -16.80 -16.48
C GLU A 243 8.16 -16.16 -17.37
N LEU A 244 7.93 -14.93 -17.82
CA LEU A 244 8.85 -14.18 -18.68
C LEU A 244 10.14 -13.80 -17.93
N THR A 245 10.05 -13.29 -16.71
CA THR A 245 11.22 -12.90 -15.92
C THR A 245 12.10 -14.11 -15.59
N GLU A 246 11.49 -15.28 -15.32
CA GLU A 246 12.21 -16.52 -15.04
C GLU A 246 12.96 -17.03 -16.29
N GLN A 247 12.34 -17.00 -17.46
CA GLN A 247 12.95 -17.41 -18.73
C GLN A 247 14.20 -16.59 -19.09
N HIS A 248 14.26 -15.32 -18.69
CA HIS A 248 15.36 -14.40 -18.99
C HIS A 248 16.33 -14.20 -17.83
N ASP A 249 16.24 -15.00 -16.75
CA ASP A 249 17.03 -14.81 -15.52
C ASP A 249 16.98 -13.36 -15.01
N VAL A 250 15.78 -12.76 -14.97
CA VAL A 250 15.49 -11.46 -14.37
C VAL A 250 14.76 -11.70 -13.05
N PHE A 251 15.18 -11.07 -11.97
CA PHE A 251 14.49 -11.19 -10.70
C PHE A 251 13.13 -10.51 -10.75
N LEU A 252 12.14 -11.11 -10.07
CA LEU A 252 10.85 -10.50 -9.81
C LEU A 252 10.81 -10.03 -8.36
N ILE A 253 10.68 -8.71 -8.16
CA ILE A 253 10.45 -8.06 -6.87
C ILE A 253 8.97 -7.69 -6.80
N VAL A 254 8.24 -8.30 -5.88
CA VAL A 254 6.81 -8.06 -5.69
C VAL A 254 6.58 -7.26 -4.41
N ASP A 255 5.92 -6.12 -4.56
CA ASP A 255 5.58 -5.21 -3.49
C ASP A 255 4.21 -5.54 -2.88
N GLU A 256 4.20 -6.32 -1.82
CA GLU A 256 2.99 -6.68 -1.05
C GLU A 256 2.70 -5.70 0.11
N VAL A 257 3.33 -4.53 0.13
CA VAL A 257 3.19 -3.55 1.22
C VAL A 257 1.74 -3.10 1.40
N ALA A 258 1.00 -2.90 0.30
CA ALA A 258 -0.42 -2.52 0.35
C ALA A 258 -1.37 -3.72 0.21
N THR A 259 -0.97 -4.77 -0.47
CA THR A 259 -1.83 -5.90 -0.89
C THR A 259 -1.78 -7.09 0.06
N GLY A 260 -0.74 -7.20 0.85
CA GLY A 260 -0.55 -8.30 1.82
C GLY A 260 -1.51 -8.26 3.01
N PHE A 261 -1.40 -9.29 3.84
CA PHE A 261 -2.15 -9.42 5.09
C PHE A 261 -3.68 -9.37 4.91
N GLY A 262 -4.19 -10.11 3.91
CA GLY A 262 -5.62 -10.31 3.73
C GLY A 262 -6.34 -9.29 2.86
N ARG A 263 -5.71 -8.18 2.49
CA ARG A 263 -6.35 -7.07 1.78
C ARG A 263 -7.07 -7.48 0.49
N THR A 264 -6.48 -8.40 -0.26
CA THR A 264 -7.02 -8.88 -1.55
C THR A 264 -7.94 -10.09 -1.43
N GLY A 265 -8.20 -10.58 -0.20
CA GLY A 265 -9.01 -11.78 0.08
C GLY A 265 -8.20 -13.05 0.32
N LYS A 266 -6.87 -13.02 0.13
CA LYS A 266 -5.91 -14.06 0.54
C LYS A 266 -4.83 -13.43 1.40
N PHE A 267 -4.02 -14.26 2.10
CA PHE A 267 -2.99 -13.73 2.99
C PHE A 267 -1.99 -12.86 2.23
N PHE A 268 -1.52 -13.32 1.05
CA PHE A 268 -0.74 -12.53 0.10
C PHE A 268 -1.40 -12.51 -1.28
N ALA A 269 -1.24 -11.41 -2.00
CA ALA A 269 -1.82 -11.25 -3.34
C ALA A 269 -1.23 -12.24 -4.35
N CYS A 270 0.06 -12.56 -4.24
CA CYS A 270 0.74 -13.56 -5.08
C CYS A 270 0.02 -14.93 -5.11
N GLU A 271 -0.66 -15.31 -4.02
CA GLU A 271 -1.37 -16.59 -3.91
C GLU A 271 -2.54 -16.71 -4.90
N HIS A 272 -3.11 -15.59 -5.36
CA HIS A 272 -4.22 -15.63 -6.31
C HIS A 272 -3.84 -16.23 -7.65
N GLU A 273 -2.57 -16.09 -8.04
CA GLU A 273 -2.06 -16.59 -9.30
C GLU A 273 -0.96 -17.65 -9.13
N GLY A 274 -0.73 -18.11 -7.88
CA GLY A 274 0.25 -19.15 -7.57
C GLY A 274 1.69 -18.74 -7.86
N VAL A 275 2.01 -17.46 -7.75
CA VAL A 275 3.33 -16.90 -8.04
C VAL A 275 4.22 -16.88 -6.80
N SER A 276 5.46 -17.36 -6.96
CA SER A 276 6.55 -17.16 -5.99
C SER A 276 7.59 -16.22 -6.60
N PRO A 277 7.75 -14.99 -6.08
CA PRO A 277 8.75 -14.06 -6.57
C PRO A 277 10.15 -14.38 -6.03
N ASP A 278 11.19 -13.69 -6.52
CA ASP A 278 12.54 -13.77 -5.96
C ASP A 278 12.70 -12.89 -4.73
N PHE A 279 11.93 -11.77 -4.67
CA PHE A 279 11.82 -10.90 -3.51
C PHE A 279 10.37 -10.52 -3.28
N MET A 280 9.97 -10.48 -2.02
CA MET A 280 8.66 -9.98 -1.58
C MET A 280 8.84 -8.98 -0.45
N THR A 281 8.26 -7.79 -0.59
CA THR A 281 8.33 -6.76 0.44
C THR A 281 7.01 -6.63 1.18
N LEU A 282 7.09 -6.51 2.50
CA LEU A 282 5.97 -6.45 3.43
C LEU A 282 6.13 -5.25 4.36
N SER A 283 5.04 -4.57 4.68
CA SER A 283 4.96 -3.52 5.70
C SER A 283 3.49 -3.31 6.10
N LYS A 284 3.09 -2.09 6.48
CA LYS A 284 1.71 -1.71 6.78
C LYS A 284 0.98 -2.71 7.67
N GLY A 285 0.24 -3.65 7.07
CA GLY A 285 -0.54 -4.66 7.77
C GLY A 285 0.27 -5.63 8.65
N ILE A 286 1.58 -5.70 8.50
CA ILE A 286 2.45 -6.63 9.25
C ILE A 286 2.31 -6.49 10.77
N THR A 287 2.13 -5.24 11.26
CA THR A 287 1.90 -4.95 12.69
C THR A 287 0.44 -4.68 13.03
N GLY A 288 -0.48 -4.91 12.08
CA GLY A 288 -1.88 -4.49 12.25
C GLY A 288 -2.07 -2.97 12.36
N GLY A 289 -1.06 -2.18 11.95
CA GLY A 289 -1.09 -0.71 12.02
C GLY A 289 -0.60 -0.11 13.35
N TYR A 290 0.03 -0.90 14.21
CA TYR A 290 0.47 -0.45 15.55
C TYR A 290 1.83 0.25 15.55
N LEU A 291 2.81 -0.30 14.83
CA LEU A 291 4.17 0.22 14.81
C LEU A 291 4.78 0.12 13.40
N PRO A 292 5.72 1.03 13.06
CA PRO A 292 6.53 0.88 11.86
C PRO A 292 7.32 -0.42 11.91
N LEU A 293 7.20 -1.22 10.85
CA LEU A 293 7.97 -2.43 10.59
C LEU A 293 7.82 -2.82 9.14
N ALA A 294 8.89 -3.33 8.55
CA ALA A 294 8.86 -3.92 7.24
C ALA A 294 9.79 -5.14 7.16
N ALA A 295 9.56 -5.95 6.15
CA ALA A 295 10.37 -7.12 5.87
C ALA A 295 10.57 -7.28 4.36
N THR A 296 11.80 -7.61 3.97
CA THR A 296 12.15 -8.06 2.63
C THR A 296 12.44 -9.54 2.69
N LEU A 297 11.59 -10.36 2.09
CA LEU A 297 11.81 -11.79 1.97
C LEU A 297 12.53 -12.09 0.65
N THR A 298 13.43 -13.06 0.68
CA THR A 298 14.16 -13.50 -0.51
C THR A 298 14.50 -14.99 -0.46
N THR A 299 15.01 -15.50 -1.58
CA THR A 299 15.33 -16.91 -1.74
C THR A 299 16.67 -17.27 -1.11
N LYS A 300 16.84 -18.58 -0.81
CA LYS A 300 18.16 -19.13 -0.40
C LYS A 300 19.22 -18.89 -1.50
N ARG A 301 18.86 -18.95 -2.77
CA ARG A 301 19.77 -18.65 -3.90
C ARG A 301 20.38 -17.25 -3.75
N VAL A 302 19.57 -16.25 -3.45
CA VAL A 302 20.07 -14.88 -3.24
C VAL A 302 20.97 -14.83 -2.01
N PHE A 303 20.52 -15.34 -0.88
CA PHE A 303 21.28 -15.33 0.37
C PHE A 303 22.65 -16.00 0.24
N ASP A 304 22.75 -17.13 -0.42
CA ASP A 304 23.99 -17.90 -0.57
C ASP A 304 25.09 -17.11 -1.31
N ALA A 305 24.74 -16.18 -2.18
CA ALA A 305 25.71 -15.33 -2.86
C ALA A 305 26.40 -14.34 -1.91
N PHE A 306 25.81 -14.05 -0.76
CA PHE A 306 26.39 -13.18 0.28
C PHE A 306 27.23 -13.94 1.30
N LEU A 307 27.27 -15.26 1.22
CA LEU A 307 28.14 -16.08 2.05
C LEU A 307 29.60 -15.98 1.58
N GLY A 308 30.50 -15.78 2.50
CA GLY A 308 31.92 -15.70 2.23
C GLY A 308 32.70 -15.38 3.48
N THR A 309 34.04 -15.41 3.36
CA THR A 309 34.95 -15.03 4.44
C THR A 309 34.97 -13.49 4.61
N PHE A 310 35.54 -13.03 5.73
CA PHE A 310 35.68 -11.59 5.97
C PHE A 310 36.51 -10.89 4.86
N GLU A 311 37.52 -11.58 4.33
CA GLU A 311 38.38 -11.08 3.26
C GLU A 311 37.65 -10.94 1.90
N GLU A 312 36.66 -11.78 1.63
CA GLU A 312 35.87 -11.74 0.39
C GLU A 312 34.90 -10.55 0.33
N LYS A 313 34.61 -9.91 1.47
CA LYS A 313 33.78 -8.68 1.58
C LYS A 313 32.40 -8.80 0.88
N LYS A 314 31.76 -9.97 0.99
CA LYS A 314 30.43 -10.23 0.42
C LYS A 314 29.26 -9.69 1.29
N THR A 315 29.59 -9.00 2.37
CA THR A 315 28.62 -8.45 3.31
C THR A 315 27.63 -7.49 2.61
N PHE A 316 26.36 -7.62 2.95
CA PHE A 316 25.35 -6.62 2.59
C PHE A 316 25.46 -5.44 3.58
N TYR A 317 26.12 -4.38 3.16
CA TYR A 317 26.35 -3.18 3.97
C TYR A 317 25.09 -2.28 3.93
N HIS A 318 24.07 -2.70 4.64
CA HIS A 318 22.80 -1.97 4.79
C HIS A 318 22.15 -2.31 6.13
N GLY A 319 21.45 -1.35 6.72
CA GLY A 319 20.73 -1.48 7.97
C GLY A 319 20.55 -0.11 8.62
N HIS A 320 19.83 -0.08 9.71
CA HIS A 320 19.65 1.11 10.55
C HIS A 320 19.54 0.72 12.02
N SER A 321 19.57 1.72 12.91
CA SER A 321 19.64 1.48 14.36
C SER A 321 18.48 0.63 14.91
N TYR A 322 17.29 0.73 14.33
CA TYR A 322 16.10 0.02 14.79
C TYR A 322 15.77 -1.27 14.02
N THR A 323 16.65 -1.74 13.15
CA THR A 323 16.46 -3.01 12.43
C THR A 323 16.08 -4.15 13.39
N GLY A 324 14.90 -4.76 13.15
CA GLY A 324 14.37 -5.85 13.98
C GLY A 324 13.93 -5.40 15.38
N ASN A 325 13.38 -4.19 15.51
CA ASN A 325 12.88 -3.66 16.78
C ASN A 325 11.99 -4.68 17.51
N ALA A 326 12.31 -4.96 18.78
CA ALA A 326 11.67 -6.03 19.55
C ALA A 326 10.18 -5.75 19.80
N LEU A 327 9.78 -4.50 20.03
CA LEU A 327 8.36 -4.12 20.21
C LEU A 327 7.57 -4.34 18.93
N ALA A 328 8.09 -3.86 17.79
CA ALA A 328 7.44 -4.02 16.50
C ALA A 328 7.32 -5.50 16.10
N CYS A 329 8.37 -6.30 16.34
CA CYS A 329 8.32 -7.75 16.09
C CYS A 329 7.32 -8.48 17.01
N ALA A 330 7.24 -8.10 18.29
CA ALA A 330 6.29 -8.69 19.23
C ALA A 330 4.84 -8.40 18.82
N VAL A 331 4.53 -7.17 18.41
CA VAL A 331 3.18 -6.84 17.96
C VAL A 331 2.85 -7.48 16.60
N ALA A 332 3.84 -7.63 15.71
CA ALA A 332 3.66 -8.36 14.45
C ALA A 332 3.31 -9.84 14.70
N LEU A 333 4.01 -10.51 15.63
CA LEU A 333 3.68 -11.87 16.06
C LEU A 333 2.27 -11.97 16.65
N ALA A 334 1.86 -10.96 17.45
CA ALA A 334 0.51 -10.89 17.98
C ALA A 334 -0.53 -10.68 16.86
N SER A 335 -0.23 -9.88 15.85
CA SER A 335 -1.06 -9.71 14.65
C SER A 335 -1.24 -11.05 13.91
N LEU A 336 -0.15 -11.79 13.66
CA LEU A 336 -0.22 -13.13 13.06
C LEU A 336 -1.03 -14.12 13.92
N LYS A 337 -0.91 -14.01 15.25
CA LYS A 337 -1.73 -14.81 16.17
C LYS A 337 -3.22 -14.51 16.03
N VAL A 338 -3.60 -13.22 15.96
CA VAL A 338 -5.02 -12.82 15.75
C VAL A 338 -5.54 -13.35 14.41
N PHE A 339 -4.76 -13.27 13.31
CA PHE A 339 -5.16 -13.89 12.04
C PHE A 339 -5.56 -15.35 12.19
N ARG A 340 -4.80 -16.14 12.96
CA ARG A 340 -5.06 -17.57 13.18
C ARG A 340 -6.24 -17.81 14.12
N ASP A 341 -6.19 -17.17 15.30
CA ASP A 341 -7.15 -17.45 16.37
C ASP A 341 -8.57 -16.99 16.01
N GLU A 342 -8.69 -15.85 15.33
CA GLU A 342 -9.97 -15.28 14.90
C GLU A 342 -10.36 -15.71 13.48
N LYS A 343 -9.52 -16.53 12.81
CA LYS A 343 -9.78 -17.04 11.44
C LYS A 343 -10.11 -15.90 10.47
N VAL A 344 -9.28 -14.84 10.51
CA VAL A 344 -9.56 -13.61 9.75
C VAL A 344 -9.65 -13.88 8.26
N ILE A 345 -8.73 -14.68 7.70
CA ILE A 345 -8.72 -14.99 6.24
C ILE A 345 -9.96 -15.79 5.84
N GLU A 346 -10.38 -16.74 6.65
CA GLU A 346 -11.54 -17.60 6.38
C GLU A 346 -12.86 -16.82 6.38
N GLN A 347 -12.92 -15.70 7.08
CA GLN A 347 -14.09 -14.81 7.09
C GLN A 347 -14.16 -13.88 5.87
N LEU A 348 -13.03 -13.64 5.18
CA LEU A 348 -12.95 -12.65 4.10
C LEU A 348 -13.90 -12.93 2.92
N PRO A 349 -14.08 -14.18 2.44
CA PRO A 349 -14.98 -14.43 1.31
C PRO A 349 -16.39 -13.86 1.52
N ALA A 350 -16.99 -14.10 2.68
CA ALA A 350 -18.33 -13.58 2.99
C ALA A 350 -18.37 -12.05 3.09
N LYS A 351 -17.33 -11.45 3.68
CA LYS A 351 -17.21 -9.98 3.77
C LYS A 351 -17.01 -9.34 2.39
N VAL A 352 -16.16 -9.94 1.53
CA VAL A 352 -15.93 -9.47 0.17
C VAL A 352 -17.19 -9.58 -0.66
N ASP A 353 -17.94 -10.67 -0.57
CA ASP A 353 -19.21 -10.85 -1.29
C ASP A 353 -20.26 -9.82 -0.86
N ALA A 354 -20.38 -9.56 0.44
CA ALA A 354 -21.28 -8.53 0.96
C ALA A 354 -20.87 -7.13 0.49
N PHE A 355 -19.59 -6.82 0.56
CA PHE A 355 -19.05 -5.54 0.11
C PHE A 355 -19.26 -5.33 -1.39
N THR A 356 -19.06 -6.39 -2.21
CA THR A 356 -19.35 -6.37 -3.65
C THR A 356 -20.82 -6.05 -3.91
N LYS A 357 -21.74 -6.71 -3.20
CA LYS A 357 -23.20 -6.46 -3.35
C LYS A 357 -23.56 -5.04 -2.94
N ALA A 358 -23.00 -4.52 -1.86
CA ALA A 358 -23.22 -3.15 -1.41
C ALA A 358 -22.75 -2.11 -2.45
N LEU A 359 -21.67 -2.40 -3.20
CA LEU A 359 -21.13 -1.52 -4.24
C LEU A 359 -21.94 -1.52 -5.55
N GLU A 360 -22.83 -2.50 -5.80
CA GLU A 360 -23.60 -2.55 -7.06
C GLU A 360 -24.41 -1.28 -7.35
N PRO A 361 -25.15 -0.69 -6.38
CA PRO A 361 -25.88 0.56 -6.63
C PRO A 361 -24.97 1.73 -7.01
N ILE A 362 -23.73 1.76 -6.48
CA ILE A 362 -22.76 2.83 -6.75
C ILE A 362 -22.39 2.88 -8.24
N LYS A 363 -22.28 1.73 -8.90
CA LYS A 363 -21.93 1.62 -10.34
C LYS A 363 -22.95 2.31 -11.25
N SER A 364 -24.18 2.51 -10.76
CA SER A 364 -25.27 3.13 -11.53
C SER A 364 -25.39 4.63 -11.29
N LEU A 365 -24.57 5.22 -10.42
CA LEU A 365 -24.60 6.67 -10.18
C LEU A 365 -24.08 7.42 -11.41
N LYS A 366 -24.72 8.54 -11.74
CA LYS A 366 -24.53 9.29 -12.98
C LYS A 366 -23.07 9.67 -13.30
N HIS A 367 -22.29 9.97 -12.27
CA HIS A 367 -20.92 10.46 -12.38
C HIS A 367 -19.88 9.42 -12.00
N VAL A 368 -20.26 8.17 -11.79
CA VAL A 368 -19.35 7.05 -11.53
C VAL A 368 -18.96 6.39 -12.84
N LYS A 369 -17.70 6.52 -13.22
CA LYS A 369 -17.12 5.87 -14.38
C LYS A 369 -16.90 4.38 -14.14
N GLU A 370 -16.26 4.05 -13.02
CA GLU A 370 -15.87 2.69 -12.69
C GLU A 370 -15.81 2.48 -11.18
N VAL A 371 -16.18 1.28 -10.75
CA VAL A 371 -15.93 0.77 -9.39
C VAL A 371 -14.98 -0.40 -9.51
N ARG A 372 -13.73 -0.21 -9.13
CA ARG A 372 -12.68 -1.23 -9.07
C ARG A 372 -12.66 -1.86 -7.69
N GLN A 373 -12.61 -3.19 -7.63
CA GLN A 373 -12.53 -3.92 -6.37
C GLN A 373 -11.60 -5.11 -6.45
N ARG A 374 -10.77 -5.28 -5.42
CA ARG A 374 -10.02 -6.50 -5.16
C ARG A 374 -9.98 -6.79 -3.66
N GLY A 375 -10.74 -7.81 -3.21
CA GLY A 375 -10.94 -8.05 -1.78
C GLY A 375 -11.66 -6.88 -1.11
N LEU A 376 -11.06 -6.31 -0.06
CA LEU A 376 -11.54 -5.09 0.61
C LEU A 376 -10.79 -3.82 0.18
N ILE A 377 -10.20 -3.83 -1.00
CA ILE A 377 -9.60 -2.67 -1.66
C ILE A 377 -10.58 -2.18 -2.73
N VAL A 378 -11.03 -0.94 -2.64
CA VAL A 378 -11.99 -0.34 -3.58
C VAL A 378 -11.53 1.05 -4.01
N GLY A 379 -11.62 1.30 -5.33
CA GLY A 379 -11.50 2.63 -5.93
C GLY A 379 -12.77 2.94 -6.74
N ILE A 380 -13.40 4.07 -6.47
CA ILE A 380 -14.58 4.56 -7.17
C ILE A 380 -14.14 5.78 -7.98
N GLU A 381 -14.00 5.61 -9.29
CA GLU A 381 -13.55 6.66 -10.20
C GLU A 381 -14.73 7.50 -10.67
N LEU A 382 -14.58 8.82 -10.57
CA LEU A 382 -15.60 9.80 -10.94
C LEU A 382 -15.22 10.52 -12.23
N GLU A 383 -16.19 10.71 -13.12
CA GLU A 383 -16.10 11.56 -14.33
C GLU A 383 -17.27 12.55 -14.36
N LYS A 384 -17.00 13.73 -14.91
CA LYS A 384 -18.03 14.77 -15.06
C LYS A 384 -19.13 14.35 -16.01
N ASP A 385 -18.75 13.69 -17.10
CA ASP A 385 -19.69 13.08 -18.06
C ASP A 385 -19.09 11.74 -18.53
N VAL A 386 -19.66 10.66 -18.04
CA VAL A 386 -19.23 9.28 -18.37
C VAL A 386 -19.48 8.95 -19.85
N SER A 387 -20.51 9.56 -20.49
CA SER A 387 -20.85 9.27 -21.89
C SER A 387 -19.85 9.86 -22.89
N THR A 388 -19.20 10.94 -22.53
CA THR A 388 -18.19 11.65 -23.36
C THR A 388 -16.77 11.47 -22.85
N HIS A 389 -16.58 10.82 -21.70
CA HIS A 389 -15.31 10.73 -20.96
C HIS A 389 -14.73 12.10 -20.58
N GLU A 390 -15.62 13.06 -20.23
CA GLU A 390 -15.19 14.35 -19.73
C GLU A 390 -14.79 14.23 -18.25
N ALA A 391 -13.50 14.40 -17.99
CA ALA A 391 -12.98 14.42 -16.62
C ALA A 391 -13.37 15.73 -15.90
N TYR A 392 -13.43 15.70 -14.58
CA TYR A 392 -13.46 16.92 -13.78
C TYR A 392 -12.16 17.70 -13.93
N ARG A 393 -12.23 19.02 -13.83
CA ARG A 393 -11.01 19.83 -13.78
C ARG A 393 -10.36 19.64 -12.41
N PRO A 394 -9.02 19.66 -12.30
CA PRO A 394 -8.32 19.52 -11.01
C PRO A 394 -8.86 20.46 -9.90
N ASN A 395 -9.21 21.68 -10.26
CA ASN A 395 -9.76 22.67 -9.33
C ASN A 395 -11.21 22.37 -8.88
N ASP A 396 -11.93 21.48 -9.55
CA ASP A 396 -13.25 21.05 -9.12
C ASP A 396 -13.16 20.15 -7.88
N ALA A 397 -12.04 19.43 -7.70
CA ALA A 397 -11.65 18.66 -6.51
C ALA A 397 -12.79 17.74 -5.99
N VAL A 398 -13.48 17.07 -6.89
CA VAL A 398 -14.73 16.34 -6.58
C VAL A 398 -14.49 15.21 -5.61
N GLY A 399 -13.39 14.45 -5.78
CA GLY A 399 -13.02 13.41 -4.82
C GLY A 399 -12.84 13.94 -3.40
N ALA A 400 -12.19 15.11 -3.25
CA ALA A 400 -12.01 15.74 -1.94
C ALA A 400 -13.37 16.20 -1.34
N LYS A 401 -14.27 16.73 -2.15
CA LYS A 401 -15.63 17.09 -1.70
C LYS A 401 -16.40 15.89 -1.20
N VAL A 402 -16.35 14.77 -1.92
CA VAL A 402 -16.96 13.50 -1.48
C VAL A 402 -16.39 13.09 -0.11
N ALA A 403 -15.07 13.12 0.07
CA ALA A 403 -14.45 12.73 1.33
C ALA A 403 -14.87 13.63 2.52
N ILE A 404 -15.09 14.92 2.27
CA ILE A 404 -15.54 15.85 3.29
C ILE A 404 -17.01 15.58 3.68
N LEU A 405 -17.89 15.39 2.69
CA LEU A 405 -19.29 15.05 2.93
C LEU A 405 -19.44 13.69 3.62
N ALA A 406 -18.61 12.71 3.28
CA ALA A 406 -18.55 11.45 3.99
C ALA A 406 -18.12 11.62 5.45
N ARG A 407 -17.14 12.50 5.71
CA ARG A 407 -16.68 12.82 7.06
C ARG A 407 -17.76 13.49 7.91
N GLU A 408 -18.58 14.35 7.33
CA GLU A 408 -19.75 14.91 8.00
C GLU A 408 -20.70 13.83 8.51
N GLN A 409 -20.86 12.75 7.73
CA GLN A 409 -21.69 11.58 8.06
C GLN A 409 -20.96 10.52 8.90
N GLY A 410 -19.73 10.77 9.35
CA GLY A 410 -18.99 9.87 10.23
C GLY A 410 -18.18 8.81 9.50
N LEU A 411 -17.68 9.07 8.29
CA LEU A 411 -16.76 8.21 7.57
C LEU A 411 -15.51 8.99 7.14
N ILE A 412 -14.34 8.52 7.54
CA ILE A 412 -13.07 8.98 6.98
C ILE A 412 -12.73 8.11 5.80
N CYS A 413 -12.81 8.67 4.60
CA CYS A 413 -12.28 8.09 3.37
C CYS A 413 -11.26 9.05 2.75
N ARG A 414 -10.49 8.58 1.77
CA ARG A 414 -9.45 9.38 1.12
C ARG A 414 -9.67 9.38 -0.40
N PRO A 415 -9.58 10.54 -1.07
CA PRO A 415 -9.50 10.58 -2.52
C PRO A 415 -8.05 10.44 -2.99
N ILE A 416 -7.87 9.94 -4.22
CA ILE A 416 -6.68 10.09 -5.04
C ILE A 416 -7.16 10.76 -6.32
N GLY A 417 -6.98 12.07 -6.45
CA GLY A 417 -7.66 12.86 -7.46
C GLY A 417 -9.18 12.69 -7.36
N ASP A 418 -9.81 12.25 -8.45
CA ASP A 418 -11.26 11.98 -8.50
C ASP A 418 -11.62 10.50 -8.25
N VAL A 419 -10.70 9.72 -7.68
CA VAL A 419 -10.96 8.35 -7.23
C VAL A 419 -11.18 8.32 -5.73
N VAL A 420 -12.39 7.99 -5.29
CA VAL A 420 -12.71 7.80 -3.86
C VAL A 420 -12.30 6.40 -3.42
N ILE A 421 -11.50 6.33 -2.37
CA ILE A 421 -10.92 5.07 -1.88
C ILE A 421 -11.65 4.58 -0.65
N LEU A 422 -11.99 3.28 -0.64
CA LEU A 422 -12.33 2.51 0.55
C LEU A 422 -11.35 1.34 0.70
N MET A 423 -10.76 1.24 1.88
CA MET A 423 -9.86 0.16 2.30
C MET A 423 -10.00 -0.06 3.81
N PRO A 424 -11.21 -0.48 4.26
CA PRO A 424 -11.53 -0.58 5.68
C PRO A 424 -10.71 -1.66 6.39
N PRO A 425 -10.62 -1.64 7.74
CA PRO A 425 -10.05 -2.73 8.51
C PRO A 425 -10.74 -4.06 8.19
N LEU A 426 -9.98 -5.17 8.13
CA LEU A 426 -10.55 -6.50 7.91
C LEU A 426 -11.47 -6.93 9.08
N ALA A 427 -11.31 -6.30 10.23
CA ALA A 427 -12.17 -6.48 11.40
C ALA A 427 -13.59 -5.92 11.20
N SER A 428 -13.86 -5.12 10.15
CA SER A 428 -15.19 -4.56 9.89
C SER A 428 -16.25 -5.66 9.75
N ALA A 429 -17.38 -5.48 10.43
CA ALA A 429 -18.55 -6.32 10.24
C ALA A 429 -19.21 -6.03 8.87
N VAL A 430 -20.05 -6.95 8.40
CA VAL A 430 -20.74 -6.78 7.10
C VAL A 430 -21.58 -5.51 7.09
N GLU A 431 -22.37 -5.29 8.15
CA GLU A 431 -23.23 -4.11 8.28
C GLU A 431 -22.44 -2.80 8.29
N GLN A 432 -21.21 -2.81 8.84
CA GLN A 432 -20.32 -1.66 8.83
C GLN A 432 -19.77 -1.38 7.42
N LEU A 433 -19.45 -2.41 6.66
CA LEU A 433 -19.03 -2.28 5.25
C LEU A 433 -20.17 -1.71 4.40
N GLU A 434 -21.40 -2.22 4.57
CA GLU A 434 -22.59 -1.73 3.89
C GLU A 434 -22.88 -0.26 4.22
N ASP A 435 -22.74 0.13 5.50
CA ASP A 435 -22.95 1.51 5.93
C ASP A 435 -21.89 2.47 5.36
N MET A 436 -20.62 2.08 5.32
CA MET A 436 -19.54 2.85 4.67
C MET A 436 -19.84 3.09 3.19
N VAL A 437 -20.31 2.06 2.46
CA VAL A 437 -20.66 2.19 1.03
C VAL A 437 -21.86 3.12 0.85
N ARG A 438 -22.89 3.00 1.69
CA ARG A 438 -24.07 3.89 1.65
C ARG A 438 -23.64 5.35 1.84
N ILE A 439 -22.82 5.64 2.85
CA ILE A 439 -22.32 7.00 3.14
C ILE A 439 -21.54 7.54 1.92
N VAL A 440 -20.67 6.74 1.30
CA VAL A 440 -19.94 7.16 0.10
C VAL A 440 -20.88 7.45 -1.05
N GLY A 441 -21.88 6.58 -1.30
CA GLY A 441 -22.87 6.78 -2.37
C GLY A 441 -23.65 8.08 -2.22
N GLU A 442 -24.19 8.35 -1.02
CA GLU A 442 -24.89 9.59 -0.70
C GLU A 442 -23.96 10.81 -0.86
N SER A 443 -22.69 10.68 -0.44
CA SER A 443 -21.70 11.75 -0.56
C SER A 443 -21.31 12.03 -2.01
N ILE A 444 -21.23 11.00 -2.86
CA ILE A 444 -21.00 11.16 -4.31
C ILE A 444 -22.18 11.94 -4.94
N GLN A 445 -23.42 11.50 -4.70
CA GLN A 445 -24.59 12.19 -5.25
C GLN A 445 -24.64 13.66 -4.84
N ARG A 446 -24.45 13.96 -3.56
CA ARG A 446 -24.40 15.34 -3.06
C ARG A 446 -23.28 16.16 -3.68
N ALA A 447 -22.07 15.61 -3.78
CA ALA A 447 -20.91 16.32 -4.33
C ALA A 447 -21.03 16.62 -5.83
N THR A 448 -21.75 15.77 -6.58
CA THR A 448 -21.83 15.84 -8.04
C THR A 448 -23.13 16.45 -8.57
N GLU A 449 -24.24 16.38 -7.81
CA GLU A 449 -25.57 16.79 -8.28
C GLU A 449 -26.12 18.02 -7.56
N GLU A 450 -25.64 18.37 -6.33
CA GLU A 450 -26.10 19.55 -5.61
C GLU A 450 -25.33 20.81 -6.05
N GLU A 451 -26.02 21.77 -6.69
CA GLU A 451 -25.41 23.02 -7.11
C GLU A 451 -24.90 23.86 -5.92
N GLY A 452 -23.66 24.33 -6.03
CA GLY A 452 -23.09 25.24 -5.05
C GLY A 452 -22.58 24.60 -3.76
N ILE A 453 -22.72 23.28 -3.60
CA ILE A 453 -22.15 22.59 -2.44
C ILE A 453 -20.62 22.73 -2.45
N LEU A 454 -20.08 23.18 -1.33
CA LEU A 454 -18.62 23.30 -1.12
C LEU A 454 -17.91 24.17 -2.18
N LYS A 455 -18.59 25.20 -2.74
CA LYS A 455 -18.03 26.10 -3.76
C LYS A 455 -16.71 26.76 -3.36
N ASP A 456 -16.56 27.09 -2.09
CA ASP A 456 -15.39 27.79 -1.56
C ASP A 456 -14.39 26.84 -0.88
N MET A 457 -14.61 25.54 -1.02
CA MET A 457 -13.79 24.54 -0.35
C MET A 457 -12.59 24.17 -1.20
N ARG A 458 -11.41 24.23 -0.61
CA ARG A 458 -10.15 23.86 -1.22
C ARG A 458 -9.79 22.42 -0.80
N PRO A 459 -9.32 21.57 -1.73
CA PRO A 459 -8.88 20.24 -1.38
C PRO A 459 -7.60 20.33 -0.53
N ILE A 460 -7.57 19.62 0.59
CA ILE A 460 -6.40 19.60 1.49
C ILE A 460 -5.41 18.53 1.06
N ILE A 461 -5.91 17.44 0.47
CA ILE A 461 -5.14 16.22 0.19
C ILE A 461 -5.30 15.86 -1.28
N LEU A 462 -4.19 15.55 -1.93
CA LEU A 462 -4.13 15.04 -3.31
C LEU A 462 -4.67 13.61 -3.37
#